data_fa831520601b313a73e7232b68a68ccf
#
_entry.id   fa831520601b313a73e7232b68a68ccf
#
_cell.length_a   1.000
_cell.length_b   1.000
_cell.length_c   1.000
_cell.angle_alpha   90.00
_cell.angle_beta   90.00
_cell.angle_gamma   90.00
#
_symmetry.space_group_name_H-M   'P 1'
#
loop_
_entity.id
_entity.type
_entity.pdbx_description
1 polymer ?
#
loop_
_entity_poly.entity_id
_entity_poly.type
_entity_poly.pdbx_seq_one_letter_code
_entity_poly.pdbx_strand_id
1 'polypeptide(L)'
;MARGRPDKSLARFERIALVLSGGGALGAYQAGAYAALEKCGVRPNWVAGTAIGAVNAAIIAGSLPHERAQRLRQFWQEVSRRPQGHRPRSAKWWARSAFTKWLTGGRRGAGFPSSYEEPVISAPALRAMIGEVVDFDRINSGGVRVVFGAVNLATGAETFFDNDRHVLGVDHVLAGTPFPGLPAVTIGRQLFAGSAISVSALDDARPADTLCFAIDGYDPVPGGNGGFSRSARDIAAMRRTHDLRRMIALLGERLPSALRGDLEIRRCLSEASDATMTILHLVHEGSAADLAVKMRDFSPGAVARRWKAGESDVATSLTHPRWLAPPSRLSGVVVHEVRGGVAAPPH
;
A
#
# COMPACT_ATOMS: atom_id res chain seq x y z
N MET A 1 -2.96 -31.65 -3.17
CA MET A 1 -1.97 -30.57 -3.27
C MET A 1 -1.52 -30.21 -1.87
N ALA A 2 -0.28 -30.44 -1.52
CA ALA A 2 0.25 -30.26 -0.18
C ALA A 2 0.14 -28.78 0.23
N ARG A 3 -0.49 -28.50 1.38
CA ARG A 3 -0.43 -27.21 2.04
C ARG A 3 1.04 -26.99 2.42
N GLY A 4 1.72 -26.07 1.69
CA GLY A 4 3.10 -25.71 2.00
C GLY A 4 3.19 -25.30 3.47
N ARG A 5 4.06 -25.95 4.21
CA ARG A 5 4.46 -25.47 5.54
C ARG A 5 5.00 -24.05 5.37
N PRO A 6 4.63 -23.11 6.26
CA PRO A 6 5.23 -21.78 6.23
C PRO A 6 6.75 -21.97 6.25
N ASP A 7 7.41 -21.30 5.33
CA ASP A 7 8.87 -21.39 5.23
C ASP A 7 9.45 -20.92 6.57
N LYS A 8 10.29 -21.77 7.18
CA LYS A 8 10.94 -21.45 8.47
C LYS A 8 11.69 -20.12 8.43
N SER A 9 12.06 -19.66 7.23
CA SER A 9 12.72 -18.39 7.01
C SER A 9 11.83 -17.17 7.32
N LEU A 10 10.48 -17.31 7.24
CA LEU A 10 9.54 -16.23 7.59
C LEU A 10 9.34 -16.10 9.10
N ALA A 11 9.68 -17.12 9.88
CA ALA A 11 9.47 -17.14 11.33
C ALA A 11 10.32 -16.10 12.08
N ARG A 12 11.34 -15.52 11.45
CA ARG A 12 12.15 -14.46 12.04
C ARG A 12 11.43 -13.10 12.07
N PHE A 13 10.43 -12.90 11.21
CA PHE A 13 9.71 -11.64 11.14
C PHE A 13 8.52 -11.67 12.10
N GLU A 14 8.51 -10.73 13.04
CA GLU A 14 7.38 -10.50 13.94
C GLU A 14 6.19 -9.90 13.17
N ARG A 15 6.50 -9.12 12.12
CA ARG A 15 5.53 -8.43 11.30
C ARG A 15 5.70 -8.81 9.83
N ILE A 16 4.62 -9.24 9.21
CA ILE A 16 4.51 -9.36 7.75
C ILE A 16 3.49 -8.34 7.30
N ALA A 17 3.98 -7.26 6.69
CA ALA A 17 3.17 -6.14 6.28
C ALA A 17 2.88 -6.17 4.78
N LEU A 18 1.69 -5.70 4.40
CA LEU A 18 1.28 -5.51 3.03
C LEU A 18 0.81 -4.07 2.86
N VAL A 19 1.48 -3.31 2.01
CA VAL A 19 1.14 -1.91 1.70
C VAL A 19 0.63 -1.84 0.26
N LEU A 20 -0.62 -1.41 0.11
CA LEU A 20 -1.36 -1.38 -1.15
C LEU A 20 -1.66 0.06 -1.54
N SER A 21 -0.98 0.56 -2.56
CA SER A 21 -1.16 1.93 -3.06
C SER A 21 -2.46 2.09 -3.86
N GLY A 22 -2.78 3.33 -4.22
CA GLY A 22 -3.85 3.63 -5.17
C GLY A 22 -3.51 3.19 -6.59
N GLY A 23 -4.48 3.32 -7.50
CA GLY A 23 -4.25 3.00 -8.91
C GLY A 23 -5.49 2.55 -9.70
N GLY A 24 -6.68 2.68 -9.12
CA GLY A 24 -7.93 2.31 -9.80
C GLY A 24 -7.91 0.85 -10.26
N ALA A 25 -8.12 0.61 -11.56
CA ALA A 25 -8.13 -0.74 -12.12
C ALA A 25 -6.79 -1.49 -12.01
N LEU A 26 -5.69 -0.80 -11.67
CA LEU A 26 -4.39 -1.44 -11.38
C LEU A 26 -4.40 -2.22 -10.07
N GLY A 27 -5.38 -2.00 -9.19
CA GLY A 27 -5.57 -2.79 -7.98
C GLY A 27 -5.79 -4.29 -8.23
N ALA A 28 -6.18 -4.70 -9.45
CA ALA A 28 -6.22 -6.09 -9.83
C ALA A 28 -4.84 -6.78 -9.80
N TYR A 29 -3.77 -6.03 -10.06
CA TYR A 29 -2.38 -6.48 -9.90
C TYR A 29 -2.08 -6.80 -8.43
N GLN A 30 -2.46 -5.89 -7.52
CA GLN A 30 -2.28 -6.10 -6.08
C GLN A 30 -3.03 -7.34 -5.58
N ALA A 31 -4.27 -7.54 -6.06
CA ALA A 31 -5.06 -8.70 -5.71
C ALA A 31 -4.45 -10.01 -6.21
N GLY A 32 -3.88 -10.01 -7.43
CA GLY A 32 -3.13 -11.14 -7.97
C GLY A 32 -1.84 -11.42 -7.17
N ALA A 33 -1.10 -10.37 -6.82
CA ALA A 33 0.08 -10.48 -5.98
C ALA A 33 -0.27 -11.09 -4.60
N TYR A 34 -1.34 -10.62 -3.95
CA TYR A 34 -1.80 -11.21 -2.70
C TYR A 34 -2.16 -12.69 -2.85
N ALA A 35 -2.86 -13.06 -3.93
CA ALA A 35 -3.23 -14.45 -4.17
C ALA A 35 -2.00 -15.37 -4.31
N ALA A 36 -0.91 -14.88 -4.90
CA ALA A 36 0.34 -15.61 -4.97
C ALA A 36 1.04 -15.72 -3.59
N LEU A 37 1.08 -14.62 -2.81
CA LEU A 37 1.59 -14.64 -1.44
C LEU A 37 0.87 -15.69 -0.60
N GLU A 38 -0.47 -15.71 -0.68
CA GLU A 38 -1.29 -16.68 0.05
C GLU A 38 -0.98 -18.13 -0.34
N LYS A 39 -0.82 -18.41 -1.65
CA LYS A 39 -0.40 -19.74 -2.16
C LYS A 39 0.95 -20.18 -1.62
N CYS A 40 1.88 -19.23 -1.46
CA CYS A 40 3.21 -19.47 -0.90
C CYS A 40 3.24 -19.52 0.64
N GLY A 41 2.09 -19.45 1.29
CA GLY A 41 2.00 -19.52 2.75
C GLY A 41 2.33 -18.23 3.48
N VAL A 42 2.56 -17.12 2.76
CA VAL A 42 2.78 -15.79 3.36
C VAL A 42 1.46 -15.28 3.92
N ARG A 43 1.46 -14.91 5.19
CA ARG A 43 0.26 -14.47 5.93
C ARG A 43 0.51 -13.08 6.52
N PRO A 44 0.14 -11.99 5.82
CA PRO A 44 0.25 -10.66 6.38
C PRO A 44 -0.59 -10.55 7.66
N ASN A 45 0.02 -10.00 8.71
CA ASN A 45 -0.64 -9.65 9.97
C ASN A 45 -0.89 -8.13 10.10
N TRP A 46 -0.39 -7.35 9.14
CA TRP A 46 -0.65 -5.93 9.00
C TRP A 46 -0.89 -5.57 7.53
N VAL A 47 -2.00 -4.90 7.24
CA VAL A 47 -2.35 -4.48 5.88
C VAL A 47 -2.67 -2.99 5.90
N ALA A 48 -2.00 -2.22 5.06
CA ALA A 48 -2.25 -0.80 4.87
C ALA A 48 -2.69 -0.53 3.44
N GLY A 49 -3.70 0.30 3.25
CA GLY A 49 -4.21 0.57 1.91
C GLY A 49 -4.78 1.98 1.72
N THR A 50 -4.70 2.47 0.49
CA THR A 50 -5.34 3.71 0.05
C THR A 50 -6.04 3.53 -1.28
N ALA A 51 -7.09 4.28 -1.54
CA ALA A 51 -7.92 4.17 -2.74
C ALA A 51 -8.38 2.72 -2.95
N ILE A 52 -8.15 2.18 -4.16
CA ILE A 52 -8.46 0.77 -4.44
C ILE A 52 -7.65 -0.19 -3.56
N GLY A 53 -6.47 0.22 -3.12
CA GLY A 53 -5.67 -0.55 -2.16
C GLY A 53 -6.36 -0.65 -0.80
N ALA A 54 -7.12 0.37 -0.35
CA ALA A 54 -7.95 0.28 0.86
C ALA A 54 -9.07 -0.74 0.70
N VAL A 55 -9.68 -0.83 -0.48
CA VAL A 55 -10.69 -1.85 -0.78
C VAL A 55 -10.08 -3.25 -0.72
N ASN A 56 -8.94 -3.47 -1.39
CA ASN A 56 -8.23 -4.74 -1.33
C ASN A 56 -7.82 -5.09 0.11
N ALA A 57 -7.31 -4.12 0.88
CA ALA A 57 -6.93 -4.30 2.27
C ALA A 57 -8.12 -4.70 3.15
N ALA A 58 -9.27 -4.03 2.96
CA ALA A 58 -10.50 -4.34 3.68
C ALA A 58 -11.00 -5.76 3.38
N ILE A 59 -10.97 -6.19 2.11
CA ILE A 59 -11.36 -7.55 1.71
C ILE A 59 -10.41 -8.57 2.35
N ILE A 60 -9.09 -8.33 2.33
CA ILE A 60 -8.09 -9.23 2.92
C ILE A 60 -8.34 -9.39 4.42
N ALA A 61 -8.50 -8.30 5.14
CA ALA A 61 -8.64 -8.32 6.59
C ALA A 61 -10.03 -8.78 7.05
N GLY A 62 -11.09 -8.41 6.31
CA GLY A 62 -12.48 -8.79 6.59
C GLY A 62 -12.85 -10.20 6.14
N SER A 63 -11.89 -11.00 5.63
CA SER A 63 -12.16 -12.36 5.17
C SER A 63 -11.45 -13.41 6.02
N LEU A 64 -12.03 -14.62 6.07
CA LEU A 64 -11.33 -15.78 6.63
C LEU A 64 -10.01 -16.04 5.86
N PRO A 65 -8.94 -16.45 6.53
CA PRO A 65 -7.63 -16.62 5.89
C PRO A 65 -7.63 -17.46 4.61
N HIS A 66 -8.50 -18.46 4.52
CA HIS A 66 -8.60 -19.36 3.36
C HIS A 66 -9.55 -18.85 2.27
N GLU A 67 -10.28 -17.75 2.50
CA GLU A 67 -11.23 -17.15 1.58
C GLU A 67 -10.70 -15.87 0.92
N ARG A 68 -9.64 -15.27 1.45
CA ARG A 68 -9.16 -13.93 1.08
C ARG A 68 -8.92 -13.77 -0.43
N ALA A 69 -8.14 -14.68 -1.03
CA ALA A 69 -7.86 -14.62 -2.46
C ALA A 69 -9.13 -14.88 -3.30
N GLN A 70 -10.04 -15.74 -2.82
CA GLN A 70 -11.32 -15.99 -3.49
C GLN A 70 -12.22 -14.75 -3.44
N ARG A 71 -12.33 -14.08 -2.28
CA ARG A 71 -13.11 -12.85 -2.10
C ARG A 71 -12.59 -11.70 -2.98
N LEU A 72 -11.26 -11.53 -3.03
CA LEU A 72 -10.64 -10.59 -3.96
C LEU A 72 -11.00 -10.92 -5.41
N ARG A 73 -10.95 -12.19 -5.81
CA ARG A 73 -11.30 -12.61 -7.17
C ARG A 73 -12.77 -12.32 -7.50
N GLN A 74 -13.67 -12.61 -6.58
CA GLN A 74 -15.09 -12.31 -6.73
C GLN A 74 -15.34 -10.81 -6.91
N PHE A 75 -14.75 -9.97 -6.06
CA PHE A 75 -14.83 -8.52 -6.17
C PHE A 75 -14.36 -8.02 -7.53
N TRP A 76 -13.17 -8.43 -7.97
CA TRP A 76 -12.60 -7.98 -9.24
C TRP A 76 -13.35 -8.50 -10.47
N GLN A 77 -13.94 -9.69 -10.39
CA GLN A 77 -14.84 -10.20 -11.43
C GLN A 77 -16.14 -9.39 -11.50
N GLU A 78 -16.73 -9.06 -10.37
CA GLU A 78 -17.96 -8.25 -10.32
C GLU A 78 -17.72 -6.85 -10.88
N VAL A 79 -16.63 -6.18 -10.45
CA VAL A 79 -16.22 -4.87 -10.99
C VAL A 79 -16.05 -4.93 -12.51
N SER A 80 -15.44 -5.99 -13.03
CA SER A 80 -15.16 -6.12 -14.46
C SER A 80 -16.38 -6.39 -15.34
N ARG A 81 -17.47 -6.91 -14.76
CA ARG A 81 -18.73 -7.18 -15.47
C ARG A 81 -19.62 -5.95 -15.58
N ARG A 82 -19.40 -4.93 -14.75
CA ARG A 82 -20.23 -3.73 -14.76
C ARG A 82 -20.00 -2.93 -16.04
N PRO A 83 -21.06 -2.27 -16.58
CA PRO A 83 -20.91 -1.38 -17.72
C PRO A 83 -19.86 -0.32 -17.40
N GLN A 84 -18.83 -0.26 -18.23
CA GLN A 84 -17.78 0.76 -18.11
C GLN A 84 -18.36 2.07 -18.65
N GLY A 85 -18.40 3.13 -17.84
CA GLY A 85 -18.72 4.50 -18.33
C GLY A 85 -17.82 4.85 -19.52
N HIS A 86 -18.19 5.87 -20.28
CA HIS A 86 -17.53 6.24 -21.55
C HIS A 86 -16.00 6.22 -21.45
N ARG A 87 -15.36 5.35 -22.24
CA ARG A 87 -13.90 5.32 -22.36
C ARG A 87 -13.43 6.67 -22.92
N PRO A 88 -12.51 7.37 -22.28
CA PRO A 88 -11.96 8.60 -22.85
C PRO A 88 -11.29 8.28 -24.18
N ARG A 89 -11.68 8.99 -25.24
CA ARG A 89 -11.27 8.72 -26.63
C ARG A 89 -9.81 9.07 -26.96
N SER A 90 -9.05 9.73 -26.07
CA SER A 90 -7.61 9.98 -26.29
C SER A 90 -6.82 10.20 -25.00
N ALA A 91 -5.61 9.66 -24.97
CA ALA A 91 -4.63 9.89 -23.89
C ALA A 91 -4.22 11.38 -23.76
N LYS A 92 -4.29 12.17 -24.83
CA LYS A 92 -3.92 13.60 -24.84
C LYS A 92 -4.82 14.46 -23.95
N TRP A 93 -6.06 14.08 -23.76
CA TRP A 93 -7.00 14.83 -22.92
C TRP A 93 -6.65 14.70 -21.42
N TRP A 94 -6.17 13.52 -21.00
CA TRP A 94 -5.78 13.24 -19.62
C TRP A 94 -4.48 13.93 -19.17
N ALA A 95 -3.53 14.10 -20.08
CA ALA A 95 -2.28 14.83 -19.78
C ALA A 95 -2.55 16.28 -19.35
N ARG A 96 -3.73 16.81 -19.62
CA ARG A 96 -4.18 18.16 -19.25
C ARG A 96 -5.06 18.19 -17.99
N SER A 97 -5.47 17.06 -17.44
CA SER A 97 -6.37 17.01 -16.28
C SER A 97 -5.62 17.34 -14.97
N ALA A 98 -6.29 18.05 -14.07
CA ALA A 98 -5.74 18.40 -12.76
C ALA A 98 -5.41 17.18 -11.88
N PHE A 99 -6.03 16.02 -12.17
CA PHE A 99 -5.76 14.75 -11.49
C PHE A 99 -4.34 14.24 -11.79
N THR A 100 -3.88 14.35 -13.04
CA THR A 100 -2.49 13.99 -13.39
C THR A 100 -1.51 14.94 -12.69
N LYS A 101 -1.82 16.23 -12.60
CA LYS A 101 -1.00 17.21 -11.87
C LYS A 101 -0.97 16.95 -10.37
N TRP A 102 -2.07 16.48 -9.79
CA TRP A 102 -2.15 16.13 -8.38
C TRP A 102 -1.32 14.86 -8.06
N LEU A 103 -1.44 13.81 -8.87
CA LEU A 103 -0.63 12.59 -8.77
C LEU A 103 0.86 12.84 -8.95
N THR A 104 1.23 13.81 -9.77
CA THR A 104 2.64 14.13 -10.10
C THR A 104 3.25 15.23 -9.24
N GLY A 105 2.57 15.69 -8.17
CA GLY A 105 3.13 16.65 -7.21
C GLY A 105 3.08 18.12 -7.64
N GLY A 106 2.15 18.51 -8.53
CA GLY A 106 1.88 19.90 -8.91
C GLY A 106 1.40 20.75 -7.73
N ARG A 107 1.93 21.97 -7.64
CA ARG A 107 1.78 22.94 -6.55
C ARG A 107 0.34 23.06 -6.02
N ARG A 108 0.23 23.21 -4.68
CA ARG A 108 -0.98 23.50 -3.91
C ARG A 108 -1.88 24.52 -4.61
N GLY A 109 -3.18 24.21 -4.76
CA GLY A 109 -4.19 25.21 -5.09
C GLY A 109 -5.08 24.97 -6.32
N ALA A 110 -4.92 23.85 -7.04
CA ALA A 110 -5.91 23.52 -8.08
C ALA A 110 -6.99 22.64 -7.46
N GLY A 111 -8.15 23.20 -7.19
CA GLY A 111 -9.36 22.45 -6.84
C GLY A 111 -9.60 21.34 -7.87
N PHE A 112 -10.28 20.28 -7.45
CA PHE A 112 -10.69 19.21 -8.36
C PHE A 112 -11.36 19.84 -9.59
N PRO A 113 -10.96 19.44 -10.83
CA PRO A 113 -11.65 19.95 -12.00
C PRO A 113 -13.12 19.54 -11.90
N SER A 114 -14.00 20.51 -11.92
CA SER A 114 -15.45 20.35 -11.93
C SER A 114 -16.00 19.80 -13.26
N SER A 115 -15.14 19.25 -14.13
CA SER A 115 -15.59 18.59 -15.34
C SER A 115 -16.18 17.24 -14.96
N TYR A 116 -17.47 17.16 -15.06
CA TYR A 116 -18.37 16.04 -14.83
C TYR A 116 -17.95 14.77 -15.59
N GLU A 117 -16.99 14.05 -15.04
CA GLU A 117 -16.71 12.69 -15.48
C GLU A 117 -17.47 11.75 -14.57
N GLU A 118 -18.39 11.01 -15.14
CA GLU A 118 -19.07 9.95 -14.42
C GLU A 118 -18.04 8.98 -13.86
N PRO A 119 -18.09 8.68 -12.56
CA PRO A 119 -17.21 7.69 -11.96
C PRO A 119 -17.46 6.33 -12.62
N VAL A 120 -16.41 5.57 -12.86
CA VAL A 120 -16.51 4.21 -13.40
C VAL A 120 -17.38 3.33 -12.51
N ILE A 121 -17.36 3.58 -11.19
CA ILE A 121 -18.24 2.98 -10.21
C ILE A 121 -18.80 4.12 -9.35
N SER A 122 -20.11 4.23 -9.24
CA SER A 122 -20.71 5.25 -8.37
C SER A 122 -20.43 4.98 -6.89
N ALA A 123 -20.42 6.03 -6.06
CA ALA A 123 -20.20 5.90 -4.63
C ALA A 123 -21.18 4.92 -3.94
N PRO A 124 -22.50 5.00 -4.22
CA PRO A 124 -23.45 4.02 -3.66
C PRO A 124 -23.16 2.57 -4.11
N ALA A 125 -22.80 2.37 -5.38
CA ALA A 125 -22.48 1.05 -5.90
C ALA A 125 -21.20 0.48 -5.25
N LEU A 126 -20.14 1.30 -5.12
CA LEU A 126 -18.92 0.87 -4.45
C LEU A 126 -19.15 0.56 -2.97
N ARG A 127 -19.95 1.40 -2.28
CA ARG A 127 -20.35 1.17 -0.89
C ARG A 127 -21.07 -0.17 -0.74
N ALA A 128 -22.06 -0.45 -1.58
CA ALA A 128 -22.79 -1.71 -1.56
C ALA A 128 -21.86 -2.90 -1.78
N MET A 129 -21.00 -2.85 -2.80
CA MET A 129 -20.04 -3.91 -3.11
C MET A 129 -19.08 -4.18 -1.95
N ILE A 130 -18.57 -3.13 -1.30
CA ILE A 130 -17.69 -3.30 -0.13
C ILE A 130 -18.49 -3.93 1.02
N GLY A 131 -19.71 -3.47 1.30
CA GLY A 131 -20.57 -4.01 2.37
C GLY A 131 -20.94 -5.47 2.17
N GLU A 132 -21.03 -5.94 0.92
CA GLU A 132 -21.33 -7.35 0.61
C GLU A 132 -20.14 -8.30 0.79
N VAL A 133 -18.91 -7.79 0.60
CA VAL A 133 -17.72 -8.66 0.59
C VAL A 133 -16.83 -8.50 1.82
N VAL A 134 -17.01 -7.44 2.62
CA VAL A 134 -16.17 -7.13 3.77
C VAL A 134 -16.93 -7.30 5.08
N ASP A 135 -16.41 -8.16 5.94
CA ASP A 135 -16.87 -8.30 7.32
C ASP A 135 -16.09 -7.31 8.21
N PHE A 136 -16.73 -6.19 8.55
CA PHE A 136 -16.12 -5.16 9.39
C PHE A 136 -16.03 -5.58 10.86
N ASP A 137 -16.88 -6.47 11.35
CA ASP A 137 -16.76 -7.00 12.71
C ASP A 137 -15.50 -7.82 12.84
N ARG A 138 -15.16 -8.59 11.81
CA ARG A 138 -13.87 -9.30 11.73
C ARG A 138 -12.69 -8.35 11.71
N ILE A 139 -12.74 -7.26 10.93
CA ILE A 139 -11.69 -6.24 10.93
C ILE A 139 -11.49 -5.68 12.34
N ASN A 140 -12.57 -5.33 13.01
CA ASN A 140 -12.55 -4.70 14.33
C ASN A 140 -12.23 -5.70 15.47
N SER A 141 -12.29 -7.00 15.21
CA SER A 141 -11.88 -8.03 16.18
C SER A 141 -10.35 -8.20 16.28
N GLY A 142 -9.55 -7.51 15.44
CA GLY A 142 -8.10 -7.42 15.58
C GLY A 142 -7.28 -8.61 15.06
N GLY A 143 -7.87 -9.48 14.22
CA GLY A 143 -7.14 -10.62 13.65
C GLY A 143 -6.03 -10.24 12.66
N VAL A 144 -6.15 -9.07 12.02
CA VAL A 144 -5.15 -8.42 11.16
C VAL A 144 -5.20 -6.94 11.47
N ARG A 145 -4.06 -6.31 11.68
CA ARG A 145 -4.01 -4.85 11.80
C ARG A 145 -4.26 -4.22 10.44
N VAL A 146 -5.20 -3.26 10.38
CA VAL A 146 -5.59 -2.60 9.14
C VAL A 146 -5.47 -1.10 9.27
N VAL A 147 -4.86 -0.47 8.28
CA VAL A 147 -4.72 0.98 8.22
C VAL A 147 -5.26 1.50 6.89
N PHE A 148 -6.22 2.42 6.95
CA PHE A 148 -6.70 3.15 5.78
C PHE A 148 -6.22 4.60 5.85
N GLY A 149 -5.59 5.07 4.78
CA GLY A 149 -5.13 6.45 4.69
C GLY A 149 -6.17 7.33 4.01
N ALA A 150 -6.35 8.55 4.52
CA ALA A 150 -7.20 9.59 3.94
C ALA A 150 -6.58 10.97 4.16
N VAL A 151 -7.05 11.98 3.42
CA VAL A 151 -6.66 13.39 3.62
C VAL A 151 -7.82 14.15 4.23
N ASN A 152 -7.58 14.82 5.34
CA ASN A 152 -8.51 15.76 5.93
C ASN A 152 -8.58 17.02 5.07
N LEU A 153 -9.74 17.31 4.51
CA LEU A 153 -9.91 18.44 3.56
C LEU A 153 -9.79 19.82 4.20
N ALA A 154 -10.06 19.93 5.50
CA ALA A 154 -9.96 21.20 6.20
C ALA A 154 -8.49 21.58 6.51
N THR A 155 -7.65 20.60 6.79
CA THR A 155 -6.26 20.84 7.21
C THR A 155 -5.23 20.47 6.13
N GLY A 156 -5.62 19.64 5.14
CA GLY A 156 -4.72 19.04 4.17
C GLY A 156 -3.81 17.96 4.78
N ALA A 157 -4.03 17.60 6.05
CA ALA A 157 -3.21 16.60 6.74
C ALA A 157 -3.61 15.18 6.34
N GLU A 158 -2.63 14.30 6.21
CA GLU A 158 -2.85 12.87 6.11
C GLU A 158 -3.35 12.33 7.44
N THR A 159 -4.35 11.47 7.36
CA THR A 159 -4.97 10.82 8.51
C THR A 159 -5.00 9.32 8.28
N PHE A 160 -4.60 8.57 9.28
CA PHE A 160 -4.59 7.11 9.24
C PHE A 160 -5.68 6.58 10.18
N PHE A 161 -6.62 5.83 9.61
CA PHE A 161 -7.65 5.11 10.35
C PHE A 161 -7.17 3.66 10.58
N ASP A 162 -6.95 3.30 11.81
CA ASP A 162 -6.32 2.06 12.26
C ASP A 162 -7.27 1.31 13.20
N ASN A 163 -7.51 0.03 12.97
CA ASN A 163 -8.40 -0.78 13.81
C ASN A 163 -7.90 -1.03 15.23
N ASP A 164 -6.65 -0.71 15.53
CA ASP A 164 -6.16 -0.67 16.92
C ASP A 164 -6.71 0.53 17.70
N ARG A 165 -7.16 1.60 17.00
CA ARG A 165 -7.54 2.89 17.59
C ARG A 165 -8.94 3.34 17.24
N HIS A 166 -9.52 2.78 16.16
CA HIS A 166 -10.80 3.19 15.61
C HIS A 166 -11.67 1.98 15.34
N VAL A 167 -12.97 2.14 15.49
CA VAL A 167 -13.94 1.19 14.93
C VAL A 167 -14.08 1.51 13.45
N LEU A 168 -13.53 0.67 12.61
CA LEU A 168 -13.53 0.86 11.16
C LEU A 168 -14.86 0.42 10.54
N GLY A 169 -15.24 1.12 9.48
CA GLY A 169 -16.42 0.81 8.66
C GLY A 169 -16.19 1.24 7.22
N VAL A 170 -17.19 1.03 6.38
CA VAL A 170 -17.11 1.32 4.94
C VAL A 170 -16.72 2.77 4.64
N ASP A 171 -17.12 3.73 5.47
CA ASP A 171 -16.77 5.15 5.29
C ASP A 171 -15.27 5.40 5.38
N HIS A 172 -14.56 4.69 6.23
CA HIS A 172 -13.11 4.79 6.35
C HIS A 172 -12.39 4.29 5.09
N VAL A 173 -12.91 3.23 4.45
CA VAL A 173 -12.41 2.74 3.17
C VAL A 173 -12.67 3.75 2.05
N LEU A 174 -13.88 4.32 2.00
CA LEU A 174 -14.28 5.29 0.98
C LEU A 174 -13.57 6.63 1.14
N ALA A 175 -13.27 7.06 2.37
CA ALA A 175 -12.58 8.32 2.66
C ALA A 175 -11.21 8.40 1.97
N GLY A 176 -10.49 7.28 1.90
CA GLY A 176 -9.21 7.18 1.20
C GLY A 176 -9.32 6.95 -0.31
N THR A 177 -10.52 6.94 -0.88
CA THR A 177 -10.73 6.52 -2.28
C THR A 177 -10.99 7.71 -3.20
N PRO A 178 -9.94 8.34 -3.79
CA PRO A 178 -10.07 9.51 -4.64
C PRO A 178 -10.44 9.11 -6.08
N PHE A 179 -11.59 8.50 -6.31
CA PHE A 179 -12.09 8.34 -7.67
C PHE A 179 -12.69 9.65 -8.15
N PRO A 180 -12.40 10.08 -9.39
CA PRO A 180 -13.09 11.21 -9.99
C PRO A 180 -14.60 11.03 -9.91
N GLY A 181 -15.30 12.04 -9.37
CA GLY A 181 -16.76 12.02 -9.20
C GLY A 181 -17.25 11.34 -7.91
N LEU A 182 -16.38 10.78 -7.07
CA LEU A 182 -16.79 10.37 -5.73
C LEU A 182 -16.81 11.56 -4.78
N PRO A 183 -17.89 11.75 -3.99
CA PRO A 183 -17.95 12.81 -3.01
C PRO A 183 -16.97 12.57 -1.87
N ALA A 184 -16.59 13.67 -1.20
CA ALA A 184 -15.90 13.58 0.08
C ALA A 184 -16.75 12.84 1.11
N VAL A 185 -16.10 12.10 2.01
CA VAL A 185 -16.77 11.31 3.04
C VAL A 185 -16.65 12.03 4.39
N THR A 186 -17.79 12.13 5.08
CA THR A 186 -17.83 12.66 6.45
C THR A 186 -17.57 11.56 7.46
N ILE A 187 -16.54 11.72 8.29
CA ILE A 187 -16.28 10.86 9.43
C ILE A 187 -16.25 11.75 10.68
N GLY A 188 -17.18 11.51 11.59
CA GLY A 188 -17.42 12.42 12.72
C GLY A 188 -17.88 13.79 12.24
N ARG A 189 -17.06 14.84 12.45
CA ARG A 189 -17.32 16.21 12.01
C ARG A 189 -16.38 16.70 10.92
N GLN A 190 -15.60 15.82 10.34
CA GLN A 190 -14.55 16.15 9.39
C GLN A 190 -14.81 15.51 8.02
N LEU A 191 -14.40 16.23 6.97
CA LEU A 191 -14.50 15.78 5.59
C LEU A 191 -13.15 15.21 5.13
N PHE A 192 -13.20 14.05 4.51
CA PHE A 192 -12.04 13.35 3.99
C PHE A 192 -12.23 13.02 2.51
N ALA A 193 -11.16 13.17 1.73
CA ALA A 193 -11.11 12.69 0.36
C ALA A 193 -9.68 12.47 -0.09
N GLY A 194 -9.46 11.36 -0.73
CA GLY A 194 -8.14 11.02 -1.25
C GLY A 194 -7.15 10.65 -0.18
N SER A 195 -6.08 10.04 -0.58
CA SER A 195 -4.95 9.74 0.27
C SER A 195 -3.77 9.26 -0.54
N ALA A 196 -2.62 9.31 0.09
CA ALA A 196 -1.52 8.48 -0.30
C ALA A 196 -1.08 7.73 0.94
N ILE A 197 -1.16 6.43 0.88
CA ILE A 197 -0.54 5.55 1.85
C ILE A 197 0.76 5.04 1.26
N SER A 198 1.76 4.92 2.10
CA SER A 198 3.03 4.33 1.77
C SER A 198 3.52 3.51 2.96
N VAL A 199 4.74 3.04 2.88
CA VAL A 199 5.40 2.36 3.99
C VAL A 199 5.44 3.19 5.28
N SER A 200 5.27 4.51 5.22
CA SER A 200 5.16 5.37 6.40
C SER A 200 3.99 5.02 7.31
N ALA A 201 2.95 4.38 6.77
CA ALA A 201 1.85 3.85 7.59
C ALA A 201 2.29 2.73 8.55
N LEU A 202 3.48 2.17 8.34
CA LEU A 202 4.10 1.17 9.21
C LEU A 202 5.02 1.79 10.27
N ASP A 203 5.23 3.12 10.25
CA ASP A 203 6.04 3.80 11.26
C ASP A 203 5.25 3.89 12.56
N ASP A 204 5.39 2.85 13.35
CA ASP A 204 4.74 2.67 14.62
C ASP A 204 5.73 2.95 15.75
N ALA A 205 5.19 3.37 16.90
CA ALA A 205 5.96 3.59 18.12
C ALA A 205 6.70 2.31 18.59
N ARG A 206 6.25 1.13 18.15
CA ARG A 206 6.89 -0.16 18.47
C ARG A 206 7.60 -0.74 17.25
N PRO A 207 8.93 -0.54 17.12
CA PRO A 207 9.72 -1.20 16.10
C PRO A 207 9.66 -2.72 16.24
N ALA A 208 9.60 -3.44 15.10
CA ALA A 208 9.57 -4.90 15.04
C ALA A 208 10.25 -5.38 13.75
N ASP A 209 10.88 -6.55 13.80
CA ASP A 209 11.43 -7.17 12.60
C ASP A 209 10.32 -7.39 11.57
N THR A 210 10.42 -6.66 10.46
CA THR A 210 9.32 -6.54 9.50
C THR A 210 9.73 -7.01 8.11
N LEU A 211 8.90 -7.87 7.52
CA LEU A 211 8.88 -8.13 6.09
C LEU A 211 7.72 -7.35 5.48
N CYS A 212 8.01 -6.40 4.60
CA CYS A 212 7.00 -5.56 3.96
C CYS A 212 6.93 -5.86 2.46
N PHE A 213 5.73 -6.15 1.98
CA PHE A 213 5.40 -6.18 0.56
C PHE A 213 4.71 -4.86 0.21
N ALA A 214 5.46 -3.93 -0.39
CA ALA A 214 4.92 -2.69 -0.92
C ALA A 214 4.51 -2.92 -2.39
N ILE A 215 3.22 -2.85 -2.69
CA ILE A 215 2.69 -3.18 -4.02
C ILE A 215 2.08 -1.94 -4.64
N ASP A 216 2.78 -1.39 -5.64
CA ASP A 216 2.38 -0.21 -6.37
C ASP A 216 1.78 -0.58 -7.73
N GLY A 217 0.57 -0.08 -7.98
CA GLY A 217 -0.04 -0.19 -9.30
C GLY A 217 0.70 0.61 -10.37
N TYR A 218 1.52 1.57 -9.95
CA TYR A 218 2.29 2.43 -10.83
C TYR A 218 3.40 3.16 -10.06
N ASP A 219 4.57 3.21 -10.69
CA ASP A 219 5.67 4.08 -10.30
C ASP A 219 6.21 4.81 -11.53
N PRO A 220 6.24 6.17 -11.55
CA PRO A 220 6.80 6.89 -12.69
C PRO A 220 8.28 6.55 -12.87
N VAL A 221 8.64 6.18 -14.09
CA VAL A 221 10.05 5.89 -14.46
C VAL A 221 10.91 7.12 -14.15
N PRO A 222 12.08 6.97 -13.50
CA PRO A 222 13.03 8.05 -13.33
C PRO A 222 13.42 8.66 -14.69
N GLY A 223 13.28 9.99 -14.84
CA GLY A 223 13.57 10.71 -16.10
C GLY A 223 12.35 11.17 -16.89
N GLY A 224 11.14 10.75 -16.56
CA GLY A 224 9.92 11.42 -16.99
C GLY A 224 9.71 12.73 -16.21
N ASN A 225 8.95 13.69 -16.77
CA ASN A 225 8.68 15.01 -16.14
C ASN A 225 7.85 14.93 -14.81
N GLY A 226 7.72 13.77 -14.21
CA GLY A 226 7.11 13.55 -12.90
C GLY A 226 8.16 12.98 -11.95
N GLY A 227 8.55 13.74 -10.96
CA GLY A 227 9.58 13.42 -10.00
C GLY A 227 9.51 12.00 -9.39
N PHE A 228 10.41 11.70 -8.45
CA PHE A 228 10.44 10.41 -7.73
C PHE A 228 9.07 9.98 -7.29
N SER A 229 8.74 8.69 -7.48
CA SER A 229 7.54 8.07 -6.94
C SER A 229 7.39 8.43 -5.46
N ARG A 230 6.16 8.62 -5.04
CA ARG A 230 5.89 8.89 -3.62
C ARG A 230 6.37 7.73 -2.76
N SER A 231 6.09 6.50 -3.18
CA SER A 231 6.55 5.30 -2.48
C SER A 231 8.06 5.25 -2.37
N ALA A 232 8.81 5.57 -3.41
CA ALA A 232 10.27 5.61 -3.35
C ALA A 232 10.80 6.67 -2.37
N ARG A 233 10.16 7.86 -2.30
CA ARG A 233 10.53 8.89 -1.32
C ARG A 233 10.25 8.46 0.11
N ASP A 234 9.11 7.85 0.34
CA ASP A 234 8.69 7.42 1.66
C ASP A 234 9.51 6.23 2.13
N ILE A 235 9.85 5.30 1.23
CA ILE A 235 10.81 4.22 1.50
C ILE A 235 12.17 4.80 1.88
N ALA A 236 12.67 5.79 1.14
CA ALA A 236 13.94 6.44 1.44
C ALA A 236 13.92 7.21 2.77
N ALA A 237 12.80 7.84 3.13
CA ALA A 237 12.62 8.50 4.41
C ALA A 237 12.60 7.49 5.57
N MET A 238 11.84 6.42 5.43
CA MET A 238 11.78 5.33 6.42
C MET A 238 13.16 4.68 6.63
N ARG A 239 13.88 4.41 5.54
CA ARG A 239 15.25 3.89 5.62
C ARG A 239 16.14 4.77 6.49
N ARG A 240 16.15 6.10 6.24
CA ARG A 240 16.95 7.03 7.05
C ARG A 240 16.58 6.99 8.53
N THR A 241 15.30 6.92 8.84
CA THR A 241 14.81 6.84 10.24
C THR A 241 15.28 5.55 10.91
N HIS A 242 15.10 4.41 10.24
CA HIS A 242 15.53 3.11 10.80
C HIS A 242 17.05 2.99 10.92
N ASP A 243 17.81 3.48 9.93
CA ASP A 243 19.28 3.48 9.99
C ASP A 243 19.77 4.34 11.16
N LEU A 244 19.13 5.51 11.40
CA LEU A 244 19.45 6.36 12.54
C LEU A 244 19.14 5.66 13.88
N ARG A 245 17.96 5.08 14.04
CA ARG A 245 17.58 4.32 15.24
C ARG A 245 18.57 3.20 15.54
N ARG A 246 19.01 2.50 14.50
CA ARG A 246 20.00 1.43 14.61
C ARG A 246 21.40 1.94 14.98
N MET A 247 21.84 3.06 14.40
CA MET A 247 23.10 3.70 14.80
C MET A 247 23.07 4.11 16.27
N ILE A 248 21.96 4.67 16.75
CA ILE A 248 21.79 5.02 18.16
C ILE A 248 21.90 3.76 19.05
N ALA A 249 21.28 2.65 18.67
CA ALA A 249 21.40 1.38 19.39
C ALA A 249 22.85 0.90 19.48
N LEU A 250 23.56 0.85 18.35
CA LEU A 250 24.96 0.42 18.29
C LEU A 250 25.91 1.33 19.08
N LEU A 251 25.68 2.64 19.10
CA LEU A 251 26.43 3.59 19.92
C LEU A 251 26.10 3.40 21.39
N GLY A 252 24.81 3.20 21.72
CA GLY A 252 24.35 2.97 23.09
C GLY A 252 24.97 1.73 23.73
N GLU A 253 25.24 0.65 22.98
CA GLU A 253 25.96 -0.52 23.45
C GLU A 253 27.37 -0.20 23.95
N ARG A 254 28.03 0.80 23.32
CA ARG A 254 29.42 1.18 23.56
C ARG A 254 29.60 2.36 24.53
N LEU A 255 28.49 2.98 24.96
CA LEU A 255 28.55 4.11 25.88
C LEU A 255 29.00 3.65 27.27
N PRO A 256 29.97 4.38 27.89
CA PRO A 256 30.34 4.17 29.29
C PRO A 256 29.12 4.26 30.21
N SER A 257 29.10 3.44 31.26
CA SER A 257 28.00 3.39 32.23
C SER A 257 27.74 4.75 32.88
N ALA A 258 28.79 5.53 33.12
CA ALA A 258 28.70 6.87 33.72
C ALA A 258 27.88 7.85 32.87
N LEU A 259 27.84 7.69 31.55
CA LEU A 259 27.08 8.57 30.64
C LEU A 259 25.61 8.12 30.46
N ARG A 260 25.30 6.87 30.72
CA ARG A 260 23.93 6.34 30.56
C ARG A 260 22.91 6.95 31.53
N GLY A 261 23.38 7.57 32.62
CA GLY A 261 22.55 8.30 33.61
C GLY A 261 22.09 9.68 33.13
N ASP A 262 22.78 10.26 32.16
CA ASP A 262 22.45 11.57 31.61
C ASP A 262 21.07 11.60 30.93
N LEU A 263 20.29 12.68 31.21
CA LEU A 263 18.91 12.79 30.76
C LEU A 263 18.80 12.88 29.23
N GLU A 264 19.69 13.63 28.59
CA GLU A 264 19.68 13.81 27.13
C GLU A 264 20.11 12.52 26.42
N ILE A 265 21.11 11.84 26.95
CA ILE A 265 21.55 10.54 26.44
C ILE A 265 20.43 9.50 26.55
N ARG A 266 19.74 9.44 27.71
CA ARG A 266 18.60 8.53 27.88
C ARG A 266 17.48 8.82 26.89
N ARG A 267 17.23 10.10 26.62
CA ARG A 267 16.23 10.52 25.62
C ARG A 267 16.63 10.09 24.21
N CYS A 268 17.91 10.23 23.84
CA CYS A 268 18.41 9.70 22.57
C CYS A 268 18.30 8.18 22.50
N LEU A 269 18.68 7.48 23.57
CA LEU A 269 18.65 6.02 23.64
C LEU A 269 17.21 5.45 23.64
N SER A 270 16.20 6.22 24.03
CA SER A 270 14.80 5.79 23.92
C SER A 270 14.31 5.66 22.48
N GLU A 271 14.99 6.30 21.53
CA GLU A 271 14.74 6.17 20.10
C GLU A 271 15.49 4.99 19.44
N ALA A 272 16.37 4.34 20.21
CA ALA A 272 17.18 3.22 19.70
C ALA A 272 16.30 2.02 19.32
N SER A 273 16.66 1.36 18.21
CA SER A 273 16.01 0.12 17.80
C SER A 273 16.95 -0.77 17.01
N ASP A 274 16.95 -2.06 17.34
CA ASP A 274 17.64 -3.11 16.58
C ASP A 274 16.72 -3.76 15.53
N ALA A 275 15.46 -3.41 15.52
CA ALA A 275 14.49 -3.94 14.57
C ALA A 275 14.89 -3.61 13.14
N THR A 276 14.73 -4.59 12.28
CA THR A 276 15.07 -4.50 10.85
C THR A 276 13.84 -4.61 9.98
N MET A 277 13.88 -3.96 8.81
CA MET A 277 12.82 -4.07 7.82
C MET A 277 13.39 -4.51 6.48
N THR A 278 12.80 -5.54 5.91
CA THR A 278 13.03 -5.94 4.52
C THR A 278 11.80 -5.53 3.70
N ILE A 279 11.98 -4.72 2.68
CA ILE A 279 10.92 -4.25 1.78
C ILE A 279 11.09 -4.92 0.43
N LEU A 280 10.07 -5.68 0.00
CA LEU A 280 9.91 -6.08 -1.39
C LEU A 280 8.96 -5.10 -2.05
N HIS A 281 9.52 -4.23 -2.89
CA HIS A 281 8.77 -3.22 -3.62
C HIS A 281 8.41 -3.76 -5.01
N LEU A 282 7.16 -4.19 -5.17
CA LEU A 282 6.62 -4.68 -6.44
C LEU A 282 5.93 -3.55 -7.19
N VAL A 283 6.37 -3.31 -8.40
CA VAL A 283 5.86 -2.23 -9.25
C VAL A 283 5.32 -2.80 -10.55
N HIS A 284 4.03 -2.55 -10.80
CA HIS A 284 3.43 -2.94 -12.08
C HIS A 284 3.98 -2.08 -13.22
N GLU A 285 4.59 -2.71 -14.22
CA GLU A 285 5.15 -2.00 -15.37
C GLU A 285 4.09 -1.29 -16.20
N GLY A 286 4.41 -0.06 -16.60
CA GLY A 286 3.57 0.70 -17.51
C GLY A 286 4.16 2.07 -17.85
N SER A 287 3.91 2.56 -19.08
CA SER A 287 4.30 3.91 -19.45
C SER A 287 3.40 4.94 -18.77
N ALA A 288 3.98 6.10 -18.38
CA ALA A 288 3.23 7.21 -17.80
C ALA A 288 2.12 7.73 -18.74
N ALA A 289 2.37 7.67 -20.06
CA ALA A 289 1.43 8.14 -21.08
C ALA A 289 0.10 7.37 -21.07
N ASP A 290 0.14 6.08 -20.72
CA ASP A 290 -1.04 5.20 -20.72
C ASP A 290 -1.70 5.05 -19.34
N LEU A 291 -1.10 5.64 -18.28
CA LEU A 291 -1.50 5.40 -16.90
C LEU A 291 -2.96 5.73 -16.66
N ALA A 292 -3.39 6.92 -17.08
CA ALA A 292 -4.76 7.38 -16.86
C ALA A 292 -5.79 6.46 -17.52
N VAL A 293 -5.48 5.95 -18.72
CA VAL A 293 -6.32 4.98 -19.44
C VAL A 293 -6.33 3.64 -18.70
N LYS A 294 -5.15 3.18 -18.29
CA LYS A 294 -5.00 1.90 -17.57
C LYS A 294 -5.70 1.90 -16.22
N MET A 295 -5.65 3.00 -15.48
CA MET A 295 -6.35 3.14 -14.19
C MET A 295 -7.88 3.04 -14.30
N ARG A 296 -8.45 3.31 -15.46
CA ARG A 296 -9.90 3.25 -15.73
C ARG A 296 -10.33 2.03 -16.52
N ASP A 297 -9.43 1.23 -17.01
CA ASP A 297 -9.76 0.02 -17.78
C ASP A 297 -10.03 -1.16 -16.83
N PHE A 298 -11.26 -1.27 -16.38
CA PHE A 298 -11.77 -2.40 -15.59
C PHE A 298 -12.29 -3.55 -16.46
N SER A 299 -12.01 -3.56 -17.76
CA SER A 299 -12.47 -4.64 -18.63
C SER A 299 -11.99 -6.02 -18.15
N PRO A 300 -12.78 -7.09 -18.38
CA PRO A 300 -12.41 -8.44 -17.93
C PRO A 300 -11.02 -8.88 -18.37
N GLY A 301 -10.64 -8.56 -19.62
CA GLY A 301 -9.33 -8.88 -20.15
C GLY A 301 -8.20 -8.10 -19.44
N ALA A 302 -8.40 -6.81 -19.13
CA ALA A 302 -7.41 -6.01 -18.42
C ALA A 302 -7.24 -6.47 -16.97
N VAL A 303 -8.34 -6.73 -16.27
CA VAL A 303 -8.33 -7.28 -14.90
C VAL A 303 -7.59 -8.62 -14.87
N ALA A 304 -7.89 -9.54 -15.78
CA ALA A 304 -7.23 -10.85 -15.84
C ALA A 304 -5.72 -10.76 -16.12
N ARG A 305 -5.30 -9.89 -17.07
CA ARG A 305 -3.86 -9.68 -17.33
C ARG A 305 -3.12 -9.13 -16.12
N ARG A 306 -3.67 -8.12 -15.45
CA ARG A 306 -3.05 -7.51 -14.25
C ARG A 306 -2.99 -8.48 -13.09
N TRP A 307 -4.06 -9.24 -12.87
CA TRP A 307 -4.07 -10.31 -11.87
C TRP A 307 -2.92 -11.29 -12.11
N LYS A 308 -2.79 -11.79 -13.36
CA LYS A 308 -1.73 -12.72 -13.74
C LYS A 308 -0.33 -12.10 -13.59
N ALA A 309 -0.17 -10.82 -13.91
CA ALA A 309 1.11 -10.12 -13.75
C ALA A 309 1.50 -10.08 -12.26
N GLY A 310 0.58 -9.71 -11.36
CA GLY A 310 0.84 -9.73 -9.92
C GLY A 310 1.19 -11.12 -9.38
N GLU A 311 0.48 -12.16 -9.83
CA GLU A 311 0.82 -13.56 -9.49
C GLU A 311 2.24 -13.93 -9.96
N SER A 312 2.62 -13.53 -11.17
CA SER A 312 3.92 -13.82 -11.77
C SER A 312 5.06 -13.11 -11.03
N ASP A 313 4.89 -11.81 -10.75
CA ASP A 313 5.93 -10.99 -10.12
C ASP A 313 6.24 -11.47 -8.69
N VAL A 314 5.22 -11.83 -7.93
CA VAL A 314 5.41 -12.44 -6.60
C VAL A 314 6.09 -13.80 -6.72
N ALA A 315 5.64 -14.67 -7.64
CA ALA A 315 6.24 -16.00 -7.79
C ALA A 315 7.73 -15.88 -8.12
N THR A 316 8.09 -14.95 -9.04
CA THR A 316 9.49 -14.70 -9.39
C THR A 316 10.28 -14.13 -8.20
N SER A 317 9.71 -13.14 -7.47
CA SER A 317 10.36 -12.53 -6.33
C SER A 317 10.70 -13.55 -5.24
N LEU A 318 9.77 -14.45 -4.94
CA LEU A 318 9.93 -15.46 -3.89
C LEU A 318 10.94 -16.58 -4.27
N THR A 319 11.33 -16.71 -5.55
CA THR A 319 12.38 -17.63 -5.96
C THR A 319 13.80 -17.13 -5.67
N HIS A 320 13.96 -15.82 -5.39
CA HIS A 320 15.25 -15.22 -5.07
C HIS A 320 15.51 -15.19 -3.57
N PRO A 321 16.43 -16.01 -3.03
CA PRO A 321 16.65 -16.11 -1.59
C PRO A 321 17.29 -14.86 -0.97
N ARG A 322 17.76 -13.91 -1.79
CA ARG A 322 18.47 -12.70 -1.32
C ARG A 322 17.63 -11.82 -0.38
N TRP A 323 16.32 -11.74 -0.57
CA TRP A 323 15.45 -10.95 0.29
C TRP A 323 15.29 -11.52 1.70
N LEU A 324 15.68 -12.79 1.90
CA LEU A 324 15.75 -13.42 3.20
C LEU A 324 17.08 -13.17 3.93
N ALA A 325 18.08 -12.60 3.24
CA ALA A 325 19.33 -12.26 3.89
C ALA A 325 19.10 -11.15 4.94
N PRO A 326 19.67 -11.27 6.15
CA PRO A 326 19.56 -10.21 7.14
C PRO A 326 20.22 -8.93 6.61
N PRO A 327 19.67 -7.75 6.94
CA PRO A 327 20.33 -6.49 6.66
C PRO A 327 21.75 -6.42 7.22
N SER A 328 22.57 -5.55 6.66
CA SER A 328 23.90 -5.29 7.23
C SER A 328 23.76 -4.72 8.65
N ARG A 329 24.82 -4.82 9.46
CA ARG A 329 24.79 -4.38 10.85
C ARG A 329 24.46 -2.88 11.02
N LEU A 330 24.70 -2.06 9.99
CA LEU A 330 24.43 -0.62 9.98
C LEU A 330 23.12 -0.26 9.29
N SER A 331 22.47 -1.19 8.57
CA SER A 331 21.24 -0.93 7.85
C SER A 331 20.02 -1.38 8.65
N GLY A 332 19.13 -0.46 8.92
CA GLY A 332 17.81 -0.77 9.49
C GLY A 332 16.81 -1.27 8.45
N VAL A 333 16.99 -0.87 7.18
CA VAL A 333 16.07 -1.22 6.07
C VAL A 333 16.86 -1.69 4.85
N VAL A 334 16.41 -2.79 4.25
CA VAL A 334 16.85 -3.26 2.92
C VAL A 334 15.67 -3.26 1.97
N VAL A 335 15.87 -2.75 0.77
CA VAL A 335 14.84 -2.68 -0.27
C VAL A 335 15.24 -3.55 -1.45
N HIS A 336 14.32 -4.42 -1.87
CA HIS A 336 14.42 -5.21 -3.09
C HIS A 336 13.31 -4.75 -4.03
N GLU A 337 13.70 -4.13 -5.14
CA GLU A 337 12.74 -3.68 -6.15
C GLU A 337 12.52 -4.78 -7.19
N VAL A 338 11.26 -5.00 -7.56
CA VAL A 338 10.85 -5.98 -8.57
C VAL A 338 9.99 -5.26 -9.60
N ARG A 339 10.47 -5.22 -10.84
CA ARG A 339 9.75 -4.66 -11.99
C ARG A 339 9.64 -5.72 -13.08
N GLY A 340 8.42 -6.01 -13.55
CA GLY A 340 8.18 -6.97 -14.64
C GLY A 340 8.81 -8.35 -14.40
N GLY A 341 8.84 -8.81 -13.17
CA GLY A 341 9.44 -10.09 -12.81
C GLY A 341 10.98 -10.10 -12.72
N VAL A 342 11.64 -8.94 -12.87
CA VAL A 342 13.11 -8.82 -12.72
C VAL A 342 13.42 -8.13 -11.39
N ALA A 343 14.16 -8.80 -10.53
CA ALA A 343 14.66 -8.22 -9.28
C ALA A 343 15.89 -7.34 -9.56
N ALA A 344 15.81 -6.05 -9.18
CA ALA A 344 16.99 -5.19 -9.18
C ALA A 344 17.94 -5.55 -8.01
N PRO A 345 19.24 -5.24 -8.11
CA PRO A 345 20.15 -5.40 -6.97
C PRO A 345 19.64 -4.57 -5.78
N PRO A 346 19.80 -5.07 -4.53
CA PRO A 346 19.35 -4.36 -3.32
C PRO A 346 20.12 -3.03 -3.17
N HIS A 347 19.40 -2.00 -2.80
CA HIS A 347 19.92 -0.67 -2.48
C HIS A 347 19.96 -0.40 -0.99
#